data_a6cdeb0f40f205876dadb70a9fb8b9d6
#
_entry.id   a6cdeb0f40f205876dadb70a9fb8b9d6
#
_cell.length_a   1.000
_cell.length_b   1.000
_cell.length_c   1.000
_cell.angle_alpha   90.00
_cell.angle_beta   90.00
_cell.angle_gamma   90.00
#
_symmetry.space_group_name_H-M   'P 1'
#
loop_
_entity.id
_entity.type
_entity.pdbx_description
1 polymer ?
#
loop_
_entity_poly.entity_id
_entity_poly.type
_entity_poly.pdbx_seq_one_letter_code
_entity_poly.pdbx_strand_id
1 'polypeptide(L)'
;MLIVLLFMGVFFVGCGNWFMLRLWKNRLIGEVPATEATENTFFYLSKPRSRRAAVRILPVTIVGIEVMWCALLWNELTGEQADLFLVALIAVFVICMFMAASIALFNRPKSLVPPPRRADIGILRERFGKKRANRQTDESTDSPPT
;
A
#
# COMPACT_ATOMS: atom_id res chain seq x y z
N MET A 1 -18.23 22.50 -11.33
CA MET A 1 -17.61 21.25 -10.91
C MET A 1 -16.14 21.43 -10.59
N LEU A 2 -15.39 22.17 -11.39
CA LEU A 2 -13.93 22.39 -11.25
C LEU A 2 -13.49 22.90 -9.85
N ILE A 3 -14.19 23.86 -9.25
CA ILE A 3 -13.84 24.44 -7.92
C ILE A 3 -13.88 23.35 -6.83
N VAL A 4 -14.90 22.48 -6.84
CA VAL A 4 -15.03 21.39 -5.88
C VAL A 4 -13.91 20.37 -6.08
N LEU A 5 -13.59 20.03 -7.31
CA LEU A 5 -12.49 19.16 -7.66
C LEU A 5 -11.16 19.73 -7.15
N LEU A 6 -10.89 21.01 -7.43
CA LEU A 6 -9.67 21.67 -6.95
C LEU A 6 -9.56 21.64 -5.42
N PHE A 7 -10.65 21.97 -4.72
CA PHE A 7 -10.65 21.97 -3.25
C PHE A 7 -10.41 20.58 -2.67
N MET A 8 -11.09 19.58 -3.18
CA MET A 8 -10.87 18.17 -2.79
C MET A 8 -9.45 17.71 -3.12
N GLY A 9 -8.92 18.08 -4.30
CA GLY A 9 -7.55 17.73 -4.68
C GLY A 9 -6.51 18.30 -3.72
N VAL A 10 -6.58 19.59 -3.42
CA VAL A 10 -5.67 20.24 -2.46
C VAL A 10 -5.78 19.58 -1.07
N PHE A 11 -6.99 19.26 -0.64
CA PHE A 11 -7.21 18.57 0.63
C PHE A 11 -6.58 17.16 0.63
N PHE A 12 -6.84 16.34 -0.39
CA PHE A 12 -6.31 14.98 -0.48
C PHE A 12 -4.79 14.96 -0.62
N VAL A 13 -4.22 15.81 -1.47
CA VAL A 13 -2.77 15.93 -1.64
C VAL A 13 -2.12 16.41 -0.34
N GLY A 14 -2.68 17.43 0.31
CA GLY A 14 -2.15 17.94 1.58
C GLY A 14 -2.22 16.90 2.71
N CYS A 15 -3.39 16.33 2.94
CA CYS A 15 -3.61 15.33 4.00
C CYS A 15 -2.88 14.02 3.69
N GLY A 16 -2.89 13.56 2.41
CA GLY A 16 -2.24 12.34 1.98
C GLY A 16 -0.73 12.41 2.18
N ASN A 17 -0.09 13.48 1.71
CA ASN A 17 1.36 13.67 1.87
C ASN A 17 1.76 13.87 3.34
N TRP A 18 1.00 14.62 4.12
CA TRP A 18 1.24 14.78 5.55
C TRP A 18 1.17 13.43 6.29
N PHE A 19 0.14 12.63 5.97
CA PHE A 19 -0.02 11.29 6.52
C PHE A 19 1.12 10.36 6.10
N MET A 20 1.51 10.39 4.82
CA MET A 20 2.63 9.62 4.28
C MET A 20 3.95 9.97 5.01
N LEU A 21 4.23 11.26 5.22
CA LEU A 21 5.42 11.70 5.98
C LEU A 21 5.39 11.21 7.42
N ARG A 22 4.25 11.24 8.09
CA ARG A 22 4.10 10.67 9.44
C ARG A 22 4.36 9.18 9.48
N LEU A 23 3.79 8.45 8.53
CA LEU A 23 3.97 7.01 8.39
C LEU A 23 5.43 6.65 8.10
N TRP A 24 6.09 7.42 7.23
CA TRP A 24 7.49 7.21 6.87
C TRP A 24 8.44 7.45 8.03
N LYS A 25 8.20 8.52 8.78
CA LYS A 25 8.99 8.86 9.97
C LYS A 25 8.55 8.10 11.23
N ASN A 26 7.50 7.28 11.12
CA ASN A 26 6.86 6.56 12.22
C ASN A 26 6.61 7.45 13.45
N ARG A 27 6.20 8.70 13.21
CA ARG A 27 5.88 9.63 14.30
C ARG A 27 4.66 9.16 15.05
N LEU A 28 4.64 9.45 16.37
CA LEU A 28 3.50 9.09 17.21
C LEU A 28 2.21 9.79 16.76
N ILE A 29 1.12 9.05 16.77
CA ILE A 29 -0.26 9.54 16.65
C ILE A 29 -0.90 9.26 18.01
N GLY A 30 -0.99 10.31 18.85
CA GLY A 30 -1.24 10.10 20.27
C GLY A 30 -0.05 9.41 20.93
N GLU A 31 -0.30 8.29 21.62
CA GLU A 31 0.74 7.50 22.31
C GLU A 31 1.29 6.34 21.45
N VAL A 32 0.75 6.11 20.26
CA VAL A 32 1.04 4.93 19.43
C VAL A 32 1.83 5.32 18.19
N PRO A 33 2.83 4.52 17.74
CA PRO A 33 3.52 4.74 16.48
C PRO A 33 2.55 4.78 15.29
N ALA A 34 2.82 5.66 14.31
CA ALA A 34 1.92 5.86 13.16
C ALA A 34 1.61 4.58 12.38
N THR A 35 2.58 3.68 12.24
CA THR A 35 2.37 2.40 11.56
C THR A 35 1.40 1.49 12.30
N GLU A 36 1.47 1.47 13.62
CA GLU A 36 0.60 0.67 14.48
C GLU A 36 -0.80 1.28 14.56
N ALA A 37 -0.91 2.59 14.72
CA ALA A 37 -2.18 3.32 14.69
C ALA A 37 -2.91 3.08 13.35
N THR A 38 -2.18 3.12 12.23
CA THR A 38 -2.74 2.85 10.91
C THR A 38 -3.15 1.38 10.76
N GLU A 39 -2.36 0.44 11.27
CA GLU A 39 -2.72 -0.99 11.27
C GLU A 39 -4.00 -1.24 12.06
N ASN A 40 -4.19 -0.54 13.19
CA ASN A 40 -5.40 -0.61 14.00
C ASN A 40 -6.61 0.01 13.29
N THR A 41 -6.42 1.05 12.46
CA THR A 41 -7.48 1.63 11.64
C THR A 41 -8.05 0.62 10.64
N PHE A 42 -7.25 -0.33 10.15
CA PHE A 42 -7.70 -1.42 9.29
C PHE A 42 -8.30 -2.61 10.06
N PHE A 43 -8.93 -2.35 11.22
CA PHE A 43 -9.53 -3.39 12.08
C PHE A 43 -10.58 -4.25 11.36
N TYR A 44 -11.25 -3.70 10.34
CA TYR A 44 -12.20 -4.44 9.49
C TYR A 44 -11.54 -5.56 8.68
N LEU A 45 -10.23 -5.51 8.48
CA LEU A 45 -9.51 -6.62 7.89
C LEU A 45 -9.26 -7.68 8.98
N SER A 46 -9.99 -8.80 8.89
CA SER A 46 -9.98 -9.87 9.90
C SER A 46 -8.59 -10.50 10.10
N LYS A 47 -7.74 -10.48 9.08
CA LYS A 47 -6.42 -11.11 9.12
C LYS A 47 -5.32 -10.08 9.39
N PRO A 48 -4.48 -10.27 10.44
CA PRO A 48 -3.39 -9.35 10.75
C PRO A 48 -2.37 -9.19 9.62
N ARG A 49 -2.23 -10.21 8.76
CA ARG A 49 -1.39 -10.15 7.55
C ARG A 49 -1.90 -9.11 6.55
N SER A 50 -3.23 -9.07 6.35
CA SER A 50 -3.85 -8.11 5.44
C SER A 50 -3.70 -6.68 5.95
N ARG A 51 -3.80 -6.46 7.26
CA ARG A 51 -3.55 -5.15 7.89
C ARG A 51 -2.13 -4.66 7.66
N ARG A 52 -1.13 -5.52 7.91
CA ARG A 52 0.28 -5.21 7.65
C ARG A 52 0.56 -4.93 6.16
N ALA A 53 -0.06 -5.69 5.26
CA ALA A 53 0.05 -5.43 3.83
C ALA A 53 -0.56 -4.09 3.45
N ALA A 54 -1.74 -3.73 3.98
CA ALA A 54 -2.40 -2.45 3.74
C ALA A 54 -1.48 -1.27 4.13
N VAL A 55 -0.86 -1.31 5.30
CA VAL A 55 0.08 -0.27 5.74
C VAL A 55 1.29 -0.15 4.80
N ARG A 56 1.79 -1.26 4.27
CA ARG A 56 2.95 -1.28 3.35
C ARG A 56 2.65 -0.65 1.99
N ILE A 57 1.46 -0.90 1.44
CA ILE A 57 1.09 -0.37 0.12
C ILE A 57 0.60 1.07 0.16
N LEU A 58 0.23 1.56 1.35
CA LEU A 58 -0.43 2.85 1.53
C LEU A 58 0.31 4.02 0.85
N PRO A 59 1.65 4.17 0.96
CA PRO A 59 2.36 5.26 0.29
C PRO A 59 2.18 5.24 -1.23
N VAL A 60 2.31 4.08 -1.84
CA VAL A 60 2.17 3.93 -3.31
C VAL A 60 0.72 4.14 -3.73
N THR A 61 -0.23 3.70 -2.93
CA THR A 61 -1.65 3.91 -3.18
C THR A 61 -2.02 5.39 -3.12
N ILE A 62 -1.48 6.15 -2.15
CA ILE A 62 -1.70 7.60 -2.05
C ILE A 62 -1.17 8.28 -3.31
N VAL A 63 0.07 8.00 -3.73
CA VAL A 63 0.63 8.54 -4.97
C VAL A 63 -0.22 8.17 -6.19
N GLY A 64 -0.69 6.93 -6.28
CA GLY A 64 -1.59 6.50 -7.35
C GLY A 64 -2.90 7.29 -7.39
N ILE A 65 -3.51 7.54 -6.23
CA ILE A 65 -4.73 8.35 -6.11
C ILE A 65 -4.45 9.80 -6.54
N GLU A 66 -3.33 10.38 -6.15
CA GLU A 66 -2.93 11.74 -6.56
C GLU A 66 -2.74 11.85 -8.08
N VAL A 67 -2.08 10.87 -8.70
CA VAL A 67 -1.92 10.80 -10.16
C VAL A 67 -3.28 10.68 -10.86
N MET A 68 -4.17 9.81 -10.37
CA MET A 68 -5.52 9.68 -10.89
C MET A 68 -6.29 10.99 -10.78
N TRP A 69 -6.13 11.69 -9.66
CA TRP A 69 -6.76 12.99 -9.45
C TRP A 69 -6.25 14.04 -10.43
N CYS A 70 -4.93 14.08 -10.67
CA CYS A 70 -4.34 14.94 -11.69
C CYS A 70 -4.89 14.62 -13.09
N ALA A 71 -5.09 13.35 -13.42
CA ALA A 71 -5.68 12.94 -14.70
C ALA A 71 -7.14 13.43 -14.85
N LEU A 72 -7.94 13.32 -13.79
CA LEU A 72 -9.32 13.82 -13.78
C LEU A 72 -9.39 15.35 -13.94
N LEU A 73 -8.53 16.08 -13.20
CA LEU A 73 -8.44 17.54 -13.35
C LEU A 73 -8.00 17.95 -14.75
N TRP A 74 -7.02 17.27 -15.31
CA TRP A 74 -6.55 17.53 -16.67
C TRP A 74 -7.66 17.33 -17.71
N ASN A 75 -8.37 16.22 -17.60
CA ASN A 75 -9.49 15.91 -18.49
C ASN A 75 -10.61 16.98 -18.41
N GLU A 76 -10.92 17.46 -17.20
CA GLU A 76 -11.92 18.51 -16.98
C GLU A 76 -11.48 19.87 -17.54
N LEU A 77 -10.17 20.17 -17.52
CA LEU A 77 -9.62 21.43 -18.02
C LEU A 77 -9.49 21.47 -19.54
N THR A 78 -9.14 20.34 -20.17
CA THR A 78 -8.88 20.28 -21.62
C THR A 78 -10.10 19.88 -22.44
N GLY A 79 -11.17 19.37 -21.77
CA GLY A 79 -12.41 18.94 -22.41
C GLY A 79 -12.22 17.73 -23.31
N GLU A 80 -12.49 16.56 -22.80
CA GLU A 80 -12.67 15.23 -23.44
C GLU A 80 -11.70 14.84 -24.60
N GLN A 81 -10.69 15.62 -24.90
CA GLN A 81 -9.67 15.21 -25.86
C GLN A 81 -8.62 14.38 -25.15
N ALA A 82 -8.63 13.06 -25.41
CA ALA A 82 -7.58 12.15 -24.95
C ALA A 82 -6.25 12.58 -25.59
N ASP A 83 -5.45 13.33 -24.85
CA ASP A 83 -4.13 13.73 -25.28
C ASP A 83 -3.05 12.75 -24.74
N LEU A 84 -1.84 12.86 -25.26
CA LEU A 84 -0.72 12.04 -24.85
C LEU A 84 -0.43 12.17 -23.34
N PHE A 85 -0.71 13.34 -22.76
CA PHE A 85 -0.47 13.60 -21.34
C PHE A 85 -1.45 12.82 -20.46
N LEU A 86 -2.73 12.78 -20.81
CA LEU A 86 -3.73 11.98 -20.12
C LEU A 86 -3.39 10.49 -20.17
N VAL A 87 -2.98 10.00 -21.35
CA VAL A 87 -2.53 8.60 -21.51
C VAL A 87 -1.33 8.30 -20.62
N ALA A 88 -0.36 9.22 -20.55
CA ALA A 88 0.82 9.07 -19.67
C ALA A 88 0.43 9.01 -18.18
N LEU A 89 -0.49 9.87 -17.73
CA LEU A 89 -0.98 9.84 -16.34
C LEU A 89 -1.68 8.53 -15.99
N ILE A 90 -2.51 8.01 -16.89
CA ILE A 90 -3.17 6.71 -16.72
C ILE A 90 -2.13 5.59 -16.66
N ALA A 91 -1.12 5.61 -17.51
CA ALA A 91 -0.03 4.62 -17.50
C ALA A 91 0.73 4.65 -16.15
N VAL A 92 1.05 5.83 -15.63
CA VAL A 92 1.69 5.97 -14.31
C VAL A 92 0.79 5.43 -13.20
N PHE A 93 -0.50 5.71 -13.23
CA PHE A 93 -1.46 5.13 -12.27
C PHE A 93 -1.44 3.60 -12.30
N VAL A 94 -1.49 3.00 -13.50
CA VAL A 94 -1.43 1.54 -13.66
C VAL A 94 -0.13 0.98 -13.09
N ILE A 95 1.02 1.63 -13.35
CA ILE A 95 2.31 1.24 -12.76
C ILE A 95 2.25 1.29 -11.23
N CYS A 96 1.70 2.35 -10.64
CA CYS A 96 1.52 2.46 -9.18
C CYS A 96 0.69 1.29 -8.63
N MET A 97 -0.38 0.89 -9.32
CA MET A 97 -1.21 -0.25 -8.90
C MET A 97 -0.44 -1.58 -8.95
N PHE A 98 0.35 -1.83 -10.01
CA PHE A 98 1.23 -3.00 -10.08
C PHE A 98 2.31 -3.00 -8.98
N MET A 99 2.89 -1.83 -8.68
CA MET A 99 3.85 -1.69 -7.59
C MET A 99 3.21 -1.95 -6.23
N ALA A 100 2.01 -1.43 -5.98
CA ALA A 100 1.25 -1.71 -4.76
C ALA A 100 0.98 -3.22 -4.61
N ALA A 101 0.56 -3.90 -5.67
CA ALA A 101 0.37 -5.35 -5.68
C ALA A 101 1.68 -6.10 -5.40
N SER A 102 2.79 -5.70 -6.02
CA SER A 102 4.11 -6.30 -5.78
C SER A 102 4.57 -6.13 -4.33
N ILE A 103 4.35 -4.96 -3.73
CA ILE A 103 4.65 -4.69 -2.33
C ILE A 103 3.79 -5.56 -1.41
N ALA A 104 2.48 -5.67 -1.69
CA ALA A 104 1.58 -6.50 -0.91
C ALA A 104 2.00 -7.97 -0.90
N LEU A 105 2.30 -8.51 -2.08
CA LEU A 105 2.58 -9.94 -2.29
C LEU A 105 4.00 -10.33 -1.88
N PHE A 106 4.99 -9.54 -2.28
CA PHE A 106 6.41 -9.89 -2.18
C PHE A 106 7.20 -9.01 -1.21
N ASN A 107 6.62 -7.89 -0.74
CA ASN A 107 7.32 -6.83 0.00
C ASN A 107 8.53 -6.25 -0.77
N ARG A 108 8.36 -6.03 -2.07
CA ARG A 108 9.37 -5.45 -2.97
C ARG A 108 8.72 -4.42 -3.91
N PRO A 109 9.39 -3.33 -4.28
CA PRO A 109 10.71 -2.90 -3.81
C PRO A 109 10.67 -2.34 -2.37
N LYS A 110 11.67 -2.67 -1.56
CA LYS A 110 11.75 -2.25 -0.14
C LYS A 110 11.91 -0.74 0.06
N SER A 111 12.39 -0.02 -0.94
CA SER A 111 12.56 1.43 -0.91
C SER A 111 11.23 2.17 -0.74
N LEU A 112 10.14 1.63 -1.27
CA LEU A 112 8.80 2.21 -1.21
C LEU A 112 7.99 1.78 0.02
N VAL A 113 8.53 0.85 0.80
CA VAL A 113 7.92 0.39 2.04
C VAL A 113 8.39 1.27 3.20
N PRO A 114 7.48 1.74 4.08
CA PRO A 114 7.86 2.50 5.26
C PRO A 114 8.95 1.78 6.06
N PRO A 115 9.98 2.50 6.56
CA PRO A 115 11.16 1.91 7.21
C PRO A 115 10.82 0.88 8.29
N PRO A 116 9.85 1.09 9.19
CA PRO A 116 9.52 0.13 10.24
C PRO A 116 8.99 -1.22 9.71
N ARG A 117 8.48 -1.25 8.48
CA ARG A 117 7.87 -2.43 7.86
C ARG A 117 8.75 -3.11 6.79
N ARG A 118 9.98 -2.62 6.58
CA ARG A 118 10.91 -3.20 5.59
C ARG A 118 11.38 -4.61 5.94
N ALA A 119 11.40 -4.96 7.22
CA ALA A 119 11.76 -6.30 7.70
C ALA A 119 10.64 -7.33 7.50
N ASP A 120 9.39 -6.88 7.28
CA ASP A 120 8.27 -7.78 7.12
C ASP A 120 8.43 -8.69 5.89
N ILE A 121 7.84 -9.87 5.97
CA ILE A 121 7.81 -10.84 4.88
C ILE A 121 6.54 -10.63 4.05
N GLY A 122 6.64 -10.70 2.71
CA GLY A 122 5.48 -10.60 1.83
C GLY A 122 4.46 -11.73 2.08
N ILE A 123 3.20 -11.46 1.80
CA ILE A 123 2.08 -12.38 2.07
C ILE A 123 2.31 -13.77 1.49
N LEU A 124 2.82 -13.84 0.26
CA LEU A 124 3.07 -15.14 -0.40
C LEU A 124 4.15 -15.94 0.31
N ARG A 125 5.29 -15.31 0.63
CA ARG A 125 6.40 -15.99 1.30
C ARG A 125 6.02 -16.50 2.70
N GLU A 126 5.22 -15.74 3.43
CA GLU A 126 4.70 -16.14 4.73
C GLU A 126 3.75 -17.34 4.60
N ARG A 127 2.91 -17.36 3.54
CA ARG A 127 1.96 -18.45 3.27
C ARG A 127 2.70 -19.76 2.91
N PHE A 128 3.71 -19.68 2.05
CA PHE A 128 4.49 -20.86 1.64
C PHE A 128 5.41 -21.37 2.74
N GLY A 129 6.01 -20.47 3.55
CA GLY A 129 6.84 -20.84 4.69
C GLY A 129 6.07 -21.67 5.72
N LYS A 130 4.85 -21.24 6.05
CA LYS A 130 3.99 -21.97 6.99
C LYS A 130 3.60 -23.36 6.47
N LYS A 131 3.35 -23.50 5.14
CA LYS A 131 3.01 -24.78 4.54
C LYS A 131 4.18 -25.78 4.59
N ARG A 132 5.44 -25.31 4.44
CA ARG A 132 6.63 -26.15 4.58
C ARG A 132 6.86 -26.59 6.01
N ALA A 133 6.72 -25.69 6.99
CA ALA A 133 6.89 -26.02 8.40
C ALA A 133 5.90 -27.09 8.85
N ASN A 134 4.63 -26.96 8.49
CA ASN A 134 3.62 -27.98 8.82
C ASN A 134 3.95 -29.35 8.22
N ARG A 135 4.45 -29.42 6.97
CA ARG A 135 4.80 -30.68 6.33
C ARG A 135 5.98 -31.36 7.03
N GLN A 136 6.99 -30.61 7.51
CA GLN A 136 8.11 -31.17 8.27
C GLN A 136 7.68 -31.71 9.64
N THR A 137 6.68 -31.09 10.27
CA THR A 137 6.16 -31.58 11.55
C THR A 137 5.41 -32.89 11.37
N ASP A 138 4.60 -33.02 10.32
CA ASP A 138 3.87 -34.26 10.00
C ASP A 138 4.83 -35.43 9.71
N GLU A 139 5.91 -35.18 8.92
CA GLU A 139 6.93 -36.21 8.61
C GLU A 139 7.74 -36.65 9.84
N SER A 140 7.96 -35.75 10.82
CA SER A 140 8.69 -36.11 12.04
C SER A 140 7.86 -36.91 13.04
N THR A 141 6.53 -36.83 12.96
CA THR A 141 5.61 -37.54 13.84
C THR A 141 5.37 -39.00 13.38
N ASP A 142 5.55 -39.28 12.08
CA ASP A 142 5.33 -40.59 11.48
C ASP A 142 6.58 -41.50 11.54
N SER A 143 7.70 -41.05 12.13
CA SER A 143 8.90 -41.90 12.31
C SER A 143 8.66 -42.86 13.46
N PRO A 144 8.61 -44.21 13.25
CA PRO A 144 8.41 -45.17 14.31
C PRO A 144 9.59 -45.11 15.28
N PRO A 145 9.36 -45.26 16.60
CA PRO A 145 10.44 -45.34 17.59
C PRO A 145 11.29 -46.59 17.31
N THR A 146 12.59 -46.39 17.07
CA THR A 146 13.60 -47.43 16.93
C THR A 146 13.92 -48.08 18.25
#